data_0cef3b6433dfb18200c8230f6b5beffb
#
_entry.id   0cef3b6433dfb18200c8230f6b5beffb
#
_cell.length_a   1.000
_cell.length_b   1.000
_cell.length_c   1.000
_cell.angle_alpha   90.00
_cell.angle_beta   90.00
_cell.angle_gamma   90.00
#
_symmetry.space_group_name_H-M   'P 1'
#
loop_
_entity.id
_entity.type
_entity.pdbx_description
1 polymer ?
#
loop_
_entity_poly.entity_id
_entity_poly.type
_entity_poly.pdbx_seq_one_letter_code
_entity_poly.pdbx_strand_id
1 'polypeptide(L)'
;MPNHHTYKQLKIWLDEQQTIKYEPAPKYLGINLNRSLTFKHHIEQLKSKVSARVSLVKQLAGTKWGASYRALRISALALLYASAEYCAPVWCRSSHSHKVDVVLNEAMRTITGCLKSTPLSYLPFLAGIIHPKLRRDTSCLSLYTKAKHVDHLLHHTLCIQPTPTRLKSRWLLWPYVEHLEIEYIALPQVPSPLKLYINELTPKPNGYQYPRKSWVQLNRLRTGVGRFKANMVKMGLAASNQCECGSVQTAEHILQECPMLRPPFSISVISREDLLQYLLNIEF
;
A
#
# COMPACT_ATOMS: atom_id res chain seq x y z
N MET A 1 30.52 -8.78 -29.14
CA MET A 1 29.65 -8.78 -30.34
C MET A 1 28.22 -8.78 -29.91
N PRO A 2 27.39 -7.81 -30.31
CA PRO A 2 25.99 -7.80 -29.95
C PRO A 2 25.25 -8.86 -30.77
N ASN A 3 24.65 -9.83 -30.09
CA ASN A 3 23.74 -10.79 -30.71
C ASN A 3 22.53 -10.06 -31.25
N HIS A 4 22.55 -9.69 -32.51
CA HIS A 4 21.37 -9.31 -33.27
C HIS A 4 20.49 -10.55 -33.46
N HIS A 5 19.63 -10.83 -32.50
CA HIS A 5 18.49 -11.70 -32.75
C HIS A 5 17.52 -10.93 -33.66
N THR A 6 17.66 -11.09 -34.94
CA THR A 6 16.66 -10.71 -35.94
C THR A 6 15.40 -11.51 -35.64
N TYR A 7 14.45 -10.88 -34.99
CA TYR A 7 13.13 -11.48 -34.74
C TYR A 7 12.41 -11.57 -36.08
N LYS A 8 12.35 -12.79 -36.66
CA LYS A 8 11.42 -13.05 -37.75
C LYS A 8 10.00 -12.86 -37.19
N GLN A 9 9.34 -11.80 -37.63
CA GLN A 9 7.92 -11.62 -37.37
C GLN A 9 7.17 -12.70 -38.14
N LEU A 10 6.55 -13.66 -37.46
CA LEU A 10 5.67 -14.62 -38.06
C LEU A 10 4.45 -13.86 -38.57
N LYS A 11 4.20 -13.94 -39.90
CA LYS A 11 2.95 -13.48 -40.49
C LYS A 11 2.00 -14.67 -40.47
N ILE A 12 0.92 -14.57 -39.73
CA ILE A 12 -0.15 -15.58 -39.69
C ILE A 12 -1.30 -15.01 -40.50
N TRP A 13 -1.71 -15.78 -41.54
CA TRP A 13 -2.84 -15.44 -42.35
C TRP A 13 -4.09 -16.11 -41.77
N LEU A 14 -5.16 -15.36 -41.55
CA LEU A 14 -6.46 -15.88 -41.17
C LEU A 14 -7.24 -16.30 -42.42
N ASP A 15 -7.00 -15.57 -43.50
CA ASP A 15 -7.65 -15.65 -44.77
C ASP A 15 -6.72 -15.17 -45.88
N GLU A 16 -7.01 -15.33 -47.14
CA GLU A 16 -6.17 -14.86 -48.27
C GLU A 16 -5.91 -13.35 -48.25
N GLN A 17 -6.75 -12.60 -47.51
CA GLN A 17 -6.68 -11.13 -47.43
C GLN A 17 -6.39 -10.59 -46.02
N GLN A 18 -6.45 -11.39 -44.97
CA GLN A 18 -6.29 -10.93 -43.59
C GLN A 18 -5.07 -11.54 -42.88
N THR A 19 -4.18 -10.70 -42.42
CA THR A 19 -3.04 -11.09 -41.58
C THR A 19 -3.27 -10.70 -40.14
N ILE A 20 -2.88 -11.53 -39.19
CA ILE A 20 -2.82 -11.16 -37.78
C ILE A 20 -1.65 -10.19 -37.60
N LYS A 21 -1.96 -8.97 -37.11
CA LYS A 21 -0.94 -7.99 -36.78
C LYS A 21 -0.12 -8.45 -35.58
N TYR A 22 1.19 -8.42 -35.70
CA TYR A 22 2.09 -8.73 -34.59
C TYR A 22 1.91 -7.70 -33.47
N GLU A 23 1.59 -8.17 -32.27
CA GLU A 23 1.49 -7.36 -31.04
C GLU A 23 2.58 -7.83 -30.06
N PRO A 24 3.56 -6.97 -29.68
CA PRO A 24 4.68 -7.36 -28.80
C PRO A 24 4.26 -7.65 -27.36
N ALA A 25 3.11 -7.13 -26.95
CA ALA A 25 2.55 -7.34 -25.62
C ALA A 25 1.02 -7.49 -25.68
N PRO A 26 0.52 -8.59 -26.29
CA PRO A 26 -0.91 -8.80 -26.46
C PRO A 26 -1.62 -8.82 -25.11
N LYS A 27 -2.82 -8.25 -25.10
CA LYS A 27 -3.67 -8.23 -23.92
C LYS A 27 -4.57 -9.46 -23.90
N TYR A 28 -4.40 -10.31 -22.88
CA TYR A 28 -5.23 -11.49 -22.65
C TYR A 28 -5.91 -11.38 -21.29
N LEU A 29 -7.24 -11.46 -21.27
CA LEU A 29 -8.06 -11.34 -20.05
C LEU A 29 -7.63 -10.16 -19.13
N GLY A 30 -7.31 -9.04 -19.72
CA GLY A 30 -6.90 -7.83 -18.99
C GLY A 30 -5.41 -7.73 -18.64
N ILE A 31 -4.62 -8.77 -18.87
CA ILE A 31 -3.18 -8.82 -18.61
C ILE A 31 -2.40 -8.66 -19.93
N ASN A 32 -1.40 -7.78 -19.95
CA ASN A 32 -0.49 -7.68 -21.09
C ASN A 32 0.64 -8.69 -20.93
N LEU A 33 0.72 -9.60 -21.88
CA LEU A 33 1.69 -10.70 -21.91
C LEU A 33 2.85 -10.30 -22.82
N ASN A 34 4.00 -9.95 -22.25
CA ASN A 34 5.22 -9.77 -23.03
C ASN A 34 5.96 -11.10 -23.19
N ARG A 35 6.76 -11.25 -24.26
CA ARG A 35 7.47 -12.48 -24.63
C ARG A 35 8.26 -13.12 -23.47
N SER A 36 8.89 -12.31 -22.62
CA SER A 36 9.71 -12.78 -21.49
C SER A 36 8.91 -12.94 -20.20
N LEU A 37 7.60 -12.72 -20.20
CA LEU A 37 6.67 -12.79 -19.05
C LEU A 37 7.21 -12.01 -17.81
N THR A 38 7.93 -10.92 -18.05
CA THR A 38 8.39 -10.02 -16.97
C THR A 38 7.28 -9.14 -16.45
N PHE A 39 6.16 -9.03 -17.18
CA PHE A 39 5.00 -8.18 -16.88
C PHE A 39 5.33 -6.68 -16.73
N LYS A 40 6.53 -6.24 -17.14
CA LYS A 40 6.95 -4.83 -17.00
C LYS A 40 5.92 -3.87 -17.59
N HIS A 41 5.52 -4.11 -18.85
CA HIS A 41 4.55 -3.26 -19.55
C HIS A 41 3.18 -3.25 -18.86
N HIS A 42 2.70 -4.42 -18.45
CA HIS A 42 1.45 -4.55 -17.68
C HIS A 42 1.49 -3.72 -16.39
N ILE A 43 2.57 -3.86 -15.61
CA ILE A 43 2.73 -3.17 -14.33
C ILE A 43 2.85 -1.65 -14.51
N GLU A 44 3.49 -1.18 -15.57
CA GLU A 44 3.57 0.26 -15.87
C GLU A 44 2.19 0.84 -16.22
N GLN A 45 1.40 0.16 -17.03
CA GLN A 45 0.02 0.55 -17.32
C GLN A 45 -0.86 0.50 -16.06
N LEU A 46 -0.72 -0.56 -15.26
CA LEU A 46 -1.45 -0.71 -14.00
C LEU A 46 -1.09 0.43 -13.03
N LYS A 47 0.20 0.73 -12.86
CA LYS A 47 0.67 1.87 -12.06
C LYS A 47 0.02 3.17 -12.52
N SER A 48 0.04 3.47 -13.81
CA SER A 48 -0.57 4.68 -14.37
C SER A 48 -2.07 4.75 -14.07
N LYS A 49 -2.80 3.67 -14.31
CA LYS A 49 -4.23 3.55 -14.03
C LYS A 49 -4.55 3.77 -12.55
N VAL A 50 -3.79 3.14 -11.65
CA VAL A 50 -4.00 3.27 -10.19
C VAL A 50 -3.61 4.68 -9.73
N SER A 51 -2.53 5.28 -10.28
CA SER A 51 -2.12 6.66 -9.95
C SER A 51 -3.20 7.69 -10.28
N ALA A 52 -3.83 7.58 -11.46
CA ALA A 52 -4.95 8.46 -11.83
C ALA A 52 -6.11 8.35 -10.82
N ARG A 53 -6.44 7.14 -10.38
CA ARG A 53 -7.48 6.93 -9.38
C ARG A 53 -7.09 7.44 -7.98
N VAL A 54 -5.82 7.33 -7.59
CA VAL A 54 -5.32 7.93 -6.34
C VAL A 54 -5.53 9.45 -6.37
N SER A 55 -5.29 10.09 -7.53
CA SER A 55 -5.53 11.53 -7.68
C SER A 55 -7.00 11.90 -7.44
N LEU A 56 -7.95 11.07 -7.91
CA LEU A 56 -9.38 11.28 -7.64
C LEU A 56 -9.70 11.16 -6.13
N VAL A 57 -9.16 10.13 -5.47
CA VAL A 57 -9.38 9.96 -4.01
C VAL A 57 -8.74 11.12 -3.22
N LYS A 58 -7.60 11.64 -3.67
CA LYS A 58 -6.97 12.83 -3.06
C LYS A 58 -7.84 14.07 -3.11
N GLN A 59 -8.62 14.27 -4.16
CA GLN A 59 -9.54 15.40 -4.27
C GLN A 59 -10.63 15.38 -3.18
N LEU A 60 -10.92 14.18 -2.64
CA LEU A 60 -11.88 14.01 -1.55
C LEU A 60 -11.24 14.14 -0.16
N ALA A 61 -9.93 14.28 -0.08
CA ALA A 61 -9.16 14.12 1.15
C ALA A 61 -8.24 15.32 1.44
N GLY A 62 -8.81 16.44 1.86
CA GLY A 62 -8.04 17.53 2.47
C GLY A 62 -7.46 17.15 3.83
N THR A 63 -6.58 17.98 4.38
CA THR A 63 -6.02 17.81 5.74
C THR A 63 -6.94 18.36 6.81
N LYS A 64 -7.63 19.46 6.52
CA LYS A 64 -8.56 20.13 7.45
C LYS A 64 -10.03 19.79 7.15
N TRP A 65 -10.33 19.31 5.95
CA TRP A 65 -11.67 19.00 5.45
C TRP A 65 -11.65 17.73 4.60
N GLY A 66 -12.80 17.24 4.21
CA GLY A 66 -12.95 16.15 3.26
C GLY A 66 -13.67 14.94 3.84
N ALA A 67 -13.69 13.88 3.05
CA ALA A 67 -14.39 12.64 3.39
C ALA A 67 -13.82 11.97 4.64
N SER A 68 -14.68 11.28 5.37
CA SER A 68 -14.30 10.53 6.57
C SER A 68 -13.29 9.43 6.23
N TYR A 69 -12.53 8.97 7.23
CA TYR A 69 -11.66 7.81 7.10
C TYR A 69 -12.37 6.62 6.45
N ARG A 70 -13.60 6.31 6.91
CA ARG A 70 -14.39 5.18 6.40
C ARG A 70 -14.68 5.32 4.92
N ALA A 71 -15.13 6.49 4.47
CA ALA A 71 -15.43 6.74 3.06
C ALA A 71 -14.16 6.62 2.21
N LEU A 72 -13.06 7.26 2.62
CA LEU A 72 -11.77 7.19 1.90
C LEU A 72 -11.22 5.76 1.84
N ARG A 73 -11.31 4.99 2.92
CA ARG A 73 -10.87 3.60 2.96
C ARG A 73 -11.70 2.73 2.02
N ILE A 74 -13.03 2.83 2.05
CA ILE A 74 -13.91 2.06 1.16
C ILE A 74 -13.65 2.43 -0.30
N SER A 75 -13.55 3.73 -0.62
CA SER A 75 -13.22 4.20 -1.97
C SER A 75 -11.88 3.68 -2.45
N ALA A 76 -10.85 3.69 -1.58
CA ALA A 76 -9.55 3.14 -1.91
C ALA A 76 -9.61 1.63 -2.19
N LEU A 77 -10.26 0.85 -1.35
CA LEU A 77 -10.41 -0.60 -1.54
C LEU A 77 -11.15 -0.92 -2.84
N ALA A 78 -12.25 -0.22 -3.11
CA ALA A 78 -13.09 -0.47 -4.29
C ALA A 78 -12.43 0.00 -5.61
N LEU A 79 -11.82 1.17 -5.62
CA LEU A 79 -11.30 1.78 -6.86
C LEU A 79 -9.84 1.44 -7.13
N LEU A 80 -9.01 1.42 -6.11
CA LEU A 80 -7.56 1.27 -6.23
C LEU A 80 -7.14 -0.19 -6.08
N TYR A 81 -7.44 -0.78 -4.93
CA TYR A 81 -7.01 -2.13 -4.61
C TYR A 81 -7.67 -3.19 -5.50
N ALA A 82 -8.98 -3.09 -5.76
CA ALA A 82 -9.66 -3.99 -6.69
C ALA A 82 -9.00 -4.03 -8.08
N SER A 83 -8.51 -2.88 -8.57
CA SER A 83 -7.78 -2.83 -9.84
C SER A 83 -6.33 -3.27 -9.73
N ALA A 84 -5.65 -2.87 -8.64
CA ALA A 84 -4.25 -3.18 -8.39
C ALA A 84 -4.01 -4.67 -8.12
N GLU A 85 -5.02 -5.39 -7.62
CA GLU A 85 -4.92 -6.80 -7.23
C GLU A 85 -5.55 -7.75 -8.26
N TYR A 86 -6.14 -7.19 -9.33
CA TYR A 86 -6.71 -8.01 -10.39
C TYR A 86 -5.66 -8.96 -10.98
N CYS A 87 -5.98 -10.27 -10.99
CA CYS A 87 -5.08 -11.33 -11.43
C CYS A 87 -3.67 -11.28 -10.79
N ALA A 88 -3.56 -10.82 -9.55
CA ALA A 88 -2.28 -10.72 -8.84
C ALA A 88 -1.41 -11.99 -8.89
N PRO A 89 -1.93 -13.22 -8.77
CA PRO A 89 -1.12 -14.44 -8.87
C PRO A 89 -0.33 -14.58 -10.17
N VAL A 90 -0.77 -13.93 -11.26
CA VAL A 90 -0.08 -13.98 -12.54
C VAL A 90 1.19 -13.14 -12.54
N TRP A 91 1.14 -11.92 -12.00
CA TRP A 91 2.20 -10.91 -12.15
C TRP A 91 2.92 -10.51 -10.84
N CYS A 92 2.43 -10.95 -9.66
CA CYS A 92 2.99 -10.52 -8.36
C CYS A 92 4.48 -10.86 -8.18
N ARG A 93 4.96 -11.93 -8.81
CA ARG A 93 6.36 -12.39 -8.79
C ARG A 93 7.29 -11.56 -9.70
N SER A 94 6.74 -10.62 -10.45
CA SER A 94 7.55 -9.70 -11.25
C SER A 94 8.42 -8.82 -10.37
N SER A 95 9.69 -8.64 -10.75
CA SER A 95 10.59 -7.69 -10.09
C SER A 95 10.11 -6.24 -10.13
N HIS A 96 9.11 -5.94 -10.96
CA HIS A 96 8.51 -4.61 -11.09
C HIS A 96 7.29 -4.38 -10.21
N SER A 97 6.78 -5.40 -9.50
CA SER A 97 5.56 -5.33 -8.68
C SER A 97 5.59 -4.21 -7.63
N HIS A 98 6.77 -3.91 -7.06
CA HIS A 98 6.98 -2.83 -6.11
C HIS A 98 6.53 -1.45 -6.62
N LYS A 99 6.49 -1.23 -7.94
CA LYS A 99 6.01 0.04 -8.54
C LYS A 99 4.52 0.30 -8.24
N VAL A 100 3.72 -0.75 -8.10
CA VAL A 100 2.32 -0.66 -7.70
C VAL A 100 2.22 -0.37 -6.20
N ASP A 101 3.10 -0.95 -5.40
CA ASP A 101 3.12 -0.73 -3.94
C ASP A 101 3.36 0.74 -3.58
N VAL A 102 4.25 1.42 -4.33
CA VAL A 102 4.51 2.86 -4.14
C VAL A 102 3.21 3.66 -4.26
N VAL A 103 2.39 3.35 -5.25
CA VAL A 103 1.12 4.06 -5.48
C VAL A 103 0.07 3.71 -4.42
N LEU A 104 0.00 2.46 -4.00
CA LEU A 104 -0.90 2.02 -2.93
C LEU A 104 -0.51 2.57 -1.56
N ASN A 105 0.79 2.72 -1.30
CA ASN A 105 1.28 3.41 -0.10
C ASN A 105 0.89 4.89 -0.10
N GLU A 106 0.89 5.54 -1.25
CA GLU A 106 0.38 6.91 -1.40
C GLU A 106 -1.13 7.00 -1.11
N ALA A 107 -1.91 6.01 -1.53
CA ALA A 107 -3.32 5.90 -1.16
C ALA A 107 -3.51 5.76 0.35
N MET A 108 -2.71 4.93 1.02
CA MET A 108 -2.75 4.81 2.48
C MET A 108 -2.40 6.13 3.18
N ARG A 109 -1.42 6.89 2.69
CA ARG A 109 -1.14 8.25 3.19
C ARG A 109 -2.32 9.19 3.00
N THR A 110 -3.01 9.08 1.88
CA THR A 110 -4.21 9.88 1.63
C THR A 110 -5.32 9.57 2.64
N ILE A 111 -5.54 8.30 2.96
CA ILE A 111 -6.54 7.87 3.96
C ILE A 111 -6.19 8.39 5.36
N THR A 112 -4.93 8.27 5.75
CA THR A 112 -4.46 8.58 7.10
C THR A 112 -4.12 10.06 7.31
N GLY A 113 -3.85 10.81 6.23
CA GLY A 113 -3.33 12.18 6.30
C GLY A 113 -1.86 12.27 6.72
N CYS A 114 -1.14 11.16 6.70
CA CYS A 114 0.28 11.10 7.02
C CYS A 114 1.15 11.77 5.94
N LEU A 115 2.30 12.31 6.36
CA LEU A 115 3.27 12.91 5.46
C LEU A 115 4.10 11.85 4.71
N LYS A 116 4.79 12.27 3.64
CA LYS A 116 5.67 11.37 2.86
C LYS A 116 6.80 10.77 3.71
N SER A 117 7.28 11.50 4.70
CA SER A 117 8.33 11.07 5.64
C SER A 117 7.88 10.02 6.66
N THR A 118 6.58 9.73 6.76
CA THR A 118 6.08 8.67 7.65
C THR A 118 6.59 7.30 7.17
N PRO A 119 7.16 6.47 8.07
CA PRO A 119 7.64 5.13 7.75
C PRO A 119 6.55 4.27 7.11
N LEU A 120 6.92 3.49 6.09
CA LEU A 120 5.97 2.63 5.36
C LEU A 120 5.36 1.55 6.26
N SER A 121 6.09 1.06 7.24
CA SER A 121 5.63 0.05 8.20
C SER A 121 4.46 0.52 9.08
N TYR A 122 4.25 1.83 9.21
CA TYR A 122 3.16 2.38 10.03
C TYR A 122 1.84 2.45 9.26
N LEU A 123 1.92 2.65 7.95
CA LEU A 123 0.75 2.93 7.10
C LEU A 123 -0.34 1.85 7.14
N PRO A 124 -0.02 0.54 7.12
CA PRO A 124 -1.03 -0.51 7.20
C PRO A 124 -1.89 -0.42 8.47
N PHE A 125 -1.25 -0.18 9.61
CA PHE A 125 -1.92 -0.11 10.91
C PHE A 125 -2.81 1.14 11.04
N LEU A 126 -2.33 2.27 10.53
CA LEU A 126 -3.08 3.53 10.55
C LEU A 126 -4.22 3.54 9.51
N ALA A 127 -3.99 2.96 8.34
CA ALA A 127 -5.02 2.87 7.29
C ALA A 127 -5.99 1.70 7.50
N GLY A 128 -5.70 0.77 8.41
CA GLY A 128 -6.47 -0.45 8.58
C GLY A 128 -6.51 -1.32 7.31
N ILE A 129 -5.44 -1.29 6.50
CA ILE A 129 -5.33 -2.03 5.25
C ILE A 129 -4.01 -2.78 5.27
N ILE A 130 -4.05 -4.09 5.08
CA ILE A 130 -2.86 -4.95 5.02
C ILE A 130 -1.91 -4.45 3.92
N HIS A 131 -0.60 -4.56 4.17
CA HIS A 131 0.43 -4.14 3.22
C HIS A 131 0.20 -4.75 1.82
N PRO A 132 0.37 -3.99 0.73
CA PRO A 132 0.03 -4.43 -0.63
C PRO A 132 0.68 -5.75 -1.05
N LYS A 133 1.96 -5.97 -0.69
CA LYS A 133 2.65 -7.24 -0.97
C LYS A 133 1.92 -8.40 -0.29
N LEU A 134 1.62 -8.31 1.01
CA LEU A 134 0.95 -9.38 1.77
C LEU A 134 -0.44 -9.69 1.22
N ARG A 135 -1.18 -8.68 0.74
CA ARG A 135 -2.49 -8.89 0.09
C ARG A 135 -2.37 -9.71 -1.19
N ARG A 136 -1.35 -9.44 -2.02
CA ARG A 136 -1.07 -10.24 -3.22
C ARG A 136 -0.64 -11.66 -2.87
N ASP A 137 0.20 -11.81 -1.86
CA ASP A 137 0.65 -13.12 -1.36
C ASP A 137 -0.53 -13.93 -0.84
N THR A 138 -1.45 -13.31 -0.08
CA THR A 138 -2.71 -13.95 0.34
C THR A 138 -3.57 -14.39 -0.85
N SER A 139 -3.61 -13.61 -1.92
CA SER A 139 -4.31 -13.98 -3.15
C SER A 139 -3.67 -15.23 -3.81
N CYS A 140 -2.34 -15.32 -3.81
CA CYS A 140 -1.62 -16.50 -4.30
C CYS A 140 -1.91 -17.75 -3.44
N LEU A 141 -1.87 -17.59 -2.11
CA LEU A 141 -2.19 -18.67 -1.16
C LEU A 141 -3.63 -19.16 -1.33
N SER A 142 -4.59 -18.23 -1.49
CA SER A 142 -5.98 -18.58 -1.75
C SER A 142 -6.16 -19.37 -3.04
N LEU A 143 -5.44 -19.00 -4.10
CA LEU A 143 -5.46 -19.76 -5.37
C LEU A 143 -4.85 -21.16 -5.19
N TYR A 144 -3.74 -21.27 -4.48
CA TYR A 144 -3.07 -22.54 -4.20
C TYR A 144 -3.96 -23.49 -3.38
N THR A 145 -4.60 -22.97 -2.32
CA THR A 145 -5.54 -23.75 -1.51
C THR A 145 -6.69 -24.28 -2.36
N LYS A 146 -7.23 -23.46 -3.28
CA LYS A 146 -8.27 -23.90 -4.22
C LYS A 146 -7.74 -24.96 -5.18
N ALA A 147 -6.52 -24.80 -5.70
CA ALA A 147 -5.90 -25.75 -6.61
C ALA A 147 -5.61 -27.12 -5.98
N LYS A 148 -5.51 -27.22 -4.65
CA LYS A 148 -5.38 -28.50 -3.93
C LYS A 148 -6.62 -29.39 -4.07
N HIS A 149 -7.79 -28.82 -4.36
CA HIS A 149 -9.00 -29.62 -4.62
C HIS A 149 -8.93 -30.33 -5.97
N VAL A 150 -9.24 -31.62 -6.00
CA VAL A 150 -9.12 -32.48 -7.20
C VAL A 150 -9.93 -31.95 -8.38
N ASP A 151 -11.10 -31.39 -8.12
CA ASP A 151 -12.00 -30.87 -9.15
C ASP A 151 -11.57 -29.50 -9.71
N HIS A 152 -10.53 -28.89 -9.15
CA HIS A 152 -10.08 -27.57 -9.61
C HIS A 152 -9.24 -27.70 -10.89
N LEU A 153 -9.51 -26.85 -11.88
CA LEU A 153 -8.83 -26.86 -13.20
C LEU A 153 -7.30 -26.85 -13.11
N LEU A 154 -6.73 -26.24 -12.08
CA LEU A 154 -5.28 -26.16 -11.90
C LEU A 154 -4.71 -27.32 -11.07
N HIS A 155 -5.52 -28.24 -10.56
CA HIS A 155 -5.06 -29.34 -9.71
C HIS A 155 -3.93 -30.15 -10.38
N HIS A 156 -4.10 -30.50 -11.64
CA HIS A 156 -3.09 -31.26 -12.40
C HIS A 156 -1.73 -30.54 -12.48
N THR A 157 -1.73 -29.20 -12.44
CA THR A 157 -0.48 -28.41 -12.51
C THR A 157 0.38 -28.48 -11.26
N LEU A 158 -0.20 -28.86 -10.11
CA LEU A 158 0.53 -29.08 -8.86
C LEU A 158 1.43 -30.31 -8.92
N CYS A 159 1.00 -31.34 -9.69
CA CYS A 159 1.70 -32.61 -9.83
C CYS A 159 2.82 -32.54 -10.88
N ILE A 160 2.88 -31.49 -11.70
CA ILE A 160 3.88 -31.34 -12.74
C ILE A 160 5.18 -30.81 -12.13
N GLN A 161 6.24 -31.63 -12.19
CA GLN A 161 7.57 -31.14 -11.82
C GLN A 161 8.01 -29.99 -12.73
N PRO A 162 8.47 -28.87 -12.17
CA PRO A 162 8.91 -27.74 -12.98
C PRO A 162 10.15 -28.11 -13.78
N THR A 163 10.00 -28.16 -15.09
CA THR A 163 11.16 -28.27 -16.01
C THR A 163 11.98 -26.98 -15.96
N PRO A 164 13.32 -27.05 -16.04
CA PRO A 164 14.16 -25.86 -16.09
C PRO A 164 13.75 -25.01 -17.30
N THR A 165 13.18 -23.85 -17.03
CA THR A 165 12.67 -22.96 -18.08
C THR A 165 13.74 -21.95 -18.50
N ARG A 166 13.85 -21.68 -19.81
CA ARG A 166 14.65 -20.58 -20.36
C ARG A 166 14.08 -19.19 -20.01
N LEU A 167 12.87 -19.14 -19.44
CA LEU A 167 12.22 -17.89 -19.06
C LEU A 167 12.94 -17.28 -17.85
N LYS A 168 13.22 -15.99 -17.90
CA LYS A 168 13.83 -15.22 -16.82
C LYS A 168 12.91 -15.04 -15.60
N SER A 169 11.67 -15.51 -15.64
CA SER A 169 10.80 -15.58 -14.48
C SER A 169 11.37 -16.65 -13.54
N ARG A 170 12.12 -16.22 -12.56
CA ARG A 170 12.91 -17.07 -11.67
C ARG A 170 12.07 -17.89 -10.69
N TRP A 171 10.82 -17.56 -10.51
CA TRP A 171 9.93 -18.18 -9.54
C TRP A 171 8.66 -18.65 -10.23
N LEU A 172 8.46 -19.96 -10.27
CA LEU A 172 7.19 -20.55 -10.64
C LEU A 172 6.16 -20.29 -9.53
N LEU A 173 4.86 -20.29 -9.86
CA LEU A 173 3.82 -19.93 -8.91
C LEU A 173 3.81 -20.87 -7.70
N TRP A 174 3.80 -22.17 -7.93
CA TRP A 174 3.66 -23.15 -6.85
C TRP A 174 4.85 -23.15 -5.88
N PRO A 175 6.12 -23.25 -6.30
CA PRO A 175 7.27 -23.10 -5.41
C PRO A 175 7.31 -21.77 -4.66
N TYR A 176 6.85 -20.69 -5.29
CA TYR A 176 6.74 -19.39 -4.62
C TYR A 176 5.73 -19.45 -3.47
N VAL A 177 4.57 -20.07 -3.69
CA VAL A 177 3.52 -20.14 -2.67
C VAL A 177 3.86 -21.11 -1.55
N GLU A 178 4.52 -22.22 -1.85
CA GLU A 178 5.04 -23.16 -0.83
C GLU A 178 6.02 -22.47 0.11
N HIS A 179 6.89 -21.63 -0.44
CA HIS A 179 7.78 -20.80 0.38
C HIS A 179 7.00 -19.79 1.25
N LEU A 180 5.95 -19.19 0.72
CA LEU A 180 5.08 -18.31 1.51
C LEU A 180 4.36 -19.05 2.64
N GLU A 181 3.89 -20.28 2.43
CA GLU A 181 3.25 -21.06 3.50
C GLU A 181 4.17 -21.23 4.72
N ILE A 182 5.46 -21.37 4.49
CA ILE A 182 6.47 -21.50 5.56
C ILE A 182 6.69 -20.15 6.27
N GLU A 183 6.72 -19.03 5.55
CA GLU A 183 6.99 -17.69 6.10
C GLU A 183 5.75 -17.01 6.70
N TYR A 184 4.54 -17.40 6.28
CA TYR A 184 3.31 -16.64 6.53
C TYR A 184 2.74 -16.77 7.95
N ILE A 185 3.40 -17.52 8.84
CA ILE A 185 2.96 -17.72 10.23
C ILE A 185 3.08 -16.44 11.08
N ALA A 186 3.83 -15.44 10.63
CA ALA A 186 4.00 -14.18 11.37
C ALA A 186 3.09 -13.06 10.80
N LEU A 187 1.98 -12.79 11.50
CA LEU A 187 1.23 -11.55 11.28
C LEU A 187 2.15 -10.33 11.47
N PRO A 188 2.01 -9.28 10.65
CA PRO A 188 2.83 -8.10 10.79
C PRO A 188 2.69 -7.52 12.20
N GLN A 189 3.81 -7.43 12.91
CA GLN A 189 3.84 -6.85 14.24
C GLN A 189 3.75 -5.33 14.18
N VAL A 190 3.01 -4.75 15.13
CA VAL A 190 2.93 -3.31 15.26
C VAL A 190 4.32 -2.75 15.58
N PRO A 191 4.84 -1.77 14.83
CA PRO A 191 6.12 -1.14 15.12
C PRO A 191 6.17 -0.56 16.53
N SER A 192 7.31 -0.68 17.21
CA SER A 192 7.48 -0.32 18.61
C SER A 192 6.92 1.05 19.01
N PRO A 193 7.17 2.15 18.25
CA PRO A 193 6.60 3.45 18.58
C PRO A 193 5.07 3.52 18.48
N LEU A 194 4.46 2.71 17.59
CA LEU A 194 3.01 2.66 17.45
C LEU A 194 2.32 1.79 18.50
N LYS A 195 3.04 0.88 19.17
CA LYS A 195 2.47 0.00 20.20
C LYS A 195 1.84 0.78 21.37
N LEU A 196 2.25 2.00 21.60
CA LEU A 196 1.64 2.90 22.60
C LEU A 196 0.19 3.29 22.24
N TYR A 197 -0.21 3.19 20.96
CA TYR A 197 -1.48 3.70 20.47
C TYR A 197 -2.31 2.64 19.74
N ILE A 198 -1.67 1.62 19.19
CA ILE A 198 -2.29 0.58 18.35
C ILE A 198 -1.74 -0.77 18.78
N ASN A 199 -2.61 -1.69 19.17
CA ASN A 199 -2.22 -3.02 19.60
C ASN A 199 -2.13 -4.01 18.43
N GLU A 200 -3.02 -3.86 17.44
CA GLU A 200 -3.14 -4.79 16.32
C GLU A 200 -3.56 -4.12 15.02
N LEU A 201 -3.44 -4.83 13.92
CA LEU A 201 -3.96 -4.42 12.63
C LEU A 201 -5.48 -4.65 12.60
N THR A 202 -6.25 -3.56 12.64
CA THR A 202 -7.71 -3.59 12.58
C THR A 202 -8.24 -2.73 11.44
N PRO A 203 -9.34 -3.13 10.77
CA PRO A 203 -10.02 -2.29 9.79
C PRO A 203 -10.61 -1.00 10.37
N LYS A 204 -10.67 -0.88 11.68
CA LYS A 204 -11.21 0.27 12.40
C LYS A 204 -10.20 0.73 13.45
N PRO A 205 -9.08 1.38 13.07
CA PRO A 205 -8.10 1.89 14.04
C PRO A 205 -8.74 2.89 14.99
N ASN A 206 -8.27 2.96 16.22
CA ASN A 206 -8.80 3.88 17.23
C ASN A 206 -8.88 5.31 16.70
N GLY A 207 -10.01 5.99 16.88
CA GLY A 207 -10.27 7.36 16.39
C GLY A 207 -10.70 7.43 14.92
N TYR A 208 -10.96 6.31 14.25
CA TYR A 208 -11.39 6.27 12.84
C TYR A 208 -12.70 7.03 12.57
N GLN A 209 -13.52 7.23 13.58
CA GLN A 209 -14.78 7.97 13.51
C GLN A 209 -14.63 9.48 13.67
N TYR A 210 -13.45 9.98 14.02
CA TYR A 210 -13.24 11.40 14.20
C TYR A 210 -13.40 12.18 12.88
N PRO A 211 -13.77 13.47 12.94
CA PRO A 211 -13.73 14.35 11.79
C PRO A 211 -12.35 14.35 11.14
N ARG A 212 -12.30 14.63 9.84
CA ARG A 212 -11.06 14.54 9.05
C ARG A 212 -9.87 15.27 9.66
N LYS A 213 -10.07 16.50 10.14
CA LYS A 213 -9.02 17.30 10.80
C LYS A 213 -8.40 16.53 11.98
N SER A 214 -9.24 16.09 12.90
CA SER A 214 -8.80 15.38 14.12
C SER A 214 -8.17 14.03 13.83
N TRP A 215 -8.69 13.29 12.85
CA TRP A 215 -8.10 12.05 12.39
C TRP A 215 -6.68 12.23 11.85
N VAL A 216 -6.46 13.25 11.03
CA VAL A 216 -5.13 13.57 10.48
C VAL A 216 -4.15 13.96 11.59
N GLN A 217 -4.59 14.82 12.50
CA GLN A 217 -3.78 15.26 13.66
C GLN A 217 -3.40 14.09 14.56
N LEU A 218 -4.36 13.22 14.90
CA LEU A 218 -4.12 12.03 15.70
C LEU A 218 -3.05 11.12 15.08
N ASN A 219 -3.11 10.89 13.78
CA ASN A 219 -2.11 10.05 13.10
C ASN A 219 -0.73 10.72 13.03
N ARG A 220 -0.67 12.03 12.89
CA ARG A 220 0.60 12.78 12.96
C ARG A 220 1.24 12.72 14.35
N LEU A 221 0.44 12.83 15.39
CA LEU A 221 0.90 12.64 16.77
C LEU A 221 1.43 11.23 16.99
N ARG A 222 0.67 10.20 16.62
CA ARG A 222 1.07 8.79 16.76
C ARG A 222 2.37 8.44 16.07
N THR A 223 2.63 9.07 14.94
CA THR A 223 3.84 8.80 14.16
C THR A 223 5.01 9.70 14.52
N GLY A 224 4.80 10.75 15.29
CA GLY A 224 5.80 11.81 15.53
C GLY A 224 6.14 12.60 14.25
N VAL A 225 5.41 12.35 13.14
CA VAL A 225 5.67 12.96 11.84
C VAL A 225 4.54 13.92 11.49
N GLY A 226 4.71 15.17 11.88
CA GLY A 226 3.75 16.25 11.69
C GLY A 226 4.43 17.61 11.49
N ARG A 227 3.64 18.68 11.50
CA ARG A 227 4.13 20.06 11.45
C ARG A 227 4.58 20.55 12.83
N PHE A 228 5.27 19.70 13.58
CA PHE A 228 5.96 20.12 14.81
C PHE A 228 7.14 21.01 14.44
N LYS A 229 7.42 22.04 15.23
CA LYS A 229 8.50 23.01 14.93
C LYS A 229 9.84 22.30 14.69
N ALA A 230 10.15 21.25 15.47
CA ALA A 230 11.34 20.43 15.26
C ALA A 230 11.41 19.81 13.83
N ASN A 231 10.28 19.35 13.29
CA ASN A 231 10.21 18.80 11.93
C ASN A 231 10.20 19.92 10.88
N MET A 232 9.54 21.03 11.17
CA MET A 232 9.46 22.18 10.26
C MET A 232 10.83 22.82 10.02
N VAL A 233 11.66 22.94 11.07
CA VAL A 233 13.06 23.39 10.93
C VAL A 233 13.86 22.45 10.03
N LYS A 234 13.73 21.11 10.21
CA LYS A 234 14.39 20.13 9.35
C LYS A 234 13.96 20.23 7.88
N MET A 235 12.73 20.70 7.62
CA MET A 235 12.19 20.94 6.28
C MET A 235 12.49 22.34 5.74
N GLY A 236 13.16 23.22 6.49
CA GLY A 236 13.40 24.61 6.13
C GLY A 236 12.15 25.50 6.18
N LEU A 237 11.10 25.08 6.86
CA LEU A 237 9.79 25.77 6.93
C LEU A 237 9.62 26.61 8.21
N ALA A 238 10.55 26.54 9.16
CA ALA A 238 10.56 27.36 10.37
C ALA A 238 11.99 27.74 10.75
N ALA A 239 12.14 28.93 11.36
CA ALA A 239 13.43 29.43 11.81
C ALA A 239 13.86 28.84 13.16
N SER A 240 12.89 28.43 13.99
CA SER A 240 13.16 27.90 15.35
C SER A 240 12.38 26.60 15.57
N ASN A 241 13.00 25.66 16.27
CA ASN A 241 12.41 24.40 16.71
C ASN A 241 11.77 24.49 18.10
N GLN A 242 11.81 25.67 18.75
CA GLN A 242 11.35 25.86 20.13
C GLN A 242 9.83 25.98 20.21
N CYS A 243 9.25 25.33 21.22
CA CYS A 243 7.91 25.56 21.71
C CYS A 243 7.81 26.91 22.43
N GLU A 244 6.63 27.41 22.68
CA GLU A 244 6.38 28.61 23.49
C GLU A 244 6.88 28.47 24.92
N CYS A 245 7.00 27.25 25.45
CA CYS A 245 7.60 26.97 26.76
C CYS A 245 9.14 26.97 26.77
N GLY A 246 9.80 27.20 25.61
CA GLY A 246 11.25 27.22 25.46
C GLY A 246 11.90 25.89 25.11
N SER A 247 11.21 24.76 25.25
CA SER A 247 11.73 23.43 24.91
C SER A 247 11.59 23.12 23.42
N VAL A 248 12.28 22.08 22.90
CA VAL A 248 12.14 21.65 21.52
C VAL A 248 10.74 21.06 21.29
N GLN A 249 9.99 21.61 20.34
CA GLN A 249 8.63 21.17 20.03
C GLN A 249 8.63 19.88 19.19
N THR A 250 8.56 18.74 19.86
CA THR A 250 8.33 17.41 19.27
C THR A 250 6.92 16.92 19.61
N ALA A 251 6.47 15.83 18.98
CA ALA A 251 5.20 15.19 19.34
C ALA A 251 5.21 14.72 20.80
N GLU A 252 6.32 14.12 21.23
CA GLU A 252 6.51 13.61 22.59
C GLU A 252 6.46 14.74 23.63
N HIS A 253 7.21 15.82 23.38
CA HIS A 253 7.17 17.01 24.22
C HIS A 253 5.75 17.54 24.40
N ILE A 254 5.00 17.69 23.28
CA ILE A 254 3.62 18.19 23.33
C ILE A 254 2.71 17.29 24.15
N LEU A 255 2.86 15.98 24.02
CA LEU A 255 1.97 15.01 24.64
C LEU A 255 2.28 14.74 26.13
N GLN A 256 3.55 14.87 26.54
CA GLN A 256 4.00 14.43 27.85
C GLN A 256 4.58 15.54 28.73
N GLU A 257 5.28 16.49 28.14
CA GLU A 257 6.16 17.42 28.87
C GLU A 257 5.72 18.89 28.83
N CYS A 258 5.03 19.29 27.75
CA CYS A 258 4.75 20.72 27.55
C CYS A 258 3.74 21.26 28.58
N PRO A 259 4.11 22.25 29.42
CA PRO A 259 3.19 22.82 30.42
C PRO A 259 2.01 23.57 29.77
N MET A 260 2.17 24.02 28.49
CA MET A 260 1.18 24.84 27.81
C MET A 260 0.29 24.01 26.86
N LEU A 261 0.84 22.96 26.24
CA LEU A 261 0.18 22.19 25.17
C LEU A 261 -0.14 20.76 25.59
N ARG A 262 0.38 20.28 26.72
CA ARG A 262 0.11 18.93 27.21
C ARG A 262 -1.39 18.75 27.48
N PRO A 263 -2.01 17.64 27.02
CA PRO A 263 -3.37 17.35 27.41
C PRO A 263 -3.47 17.17 28.93
N PRO A 264 -4.58 17.62 29.56
CA PRO A 264 -4.77 17.52 31.02
C PRO A 264 -4.99 16.10 31.54
N PHE A 265 -4.86 15.09 30.66
CA PHE A 265 -5.11 13.67 30.94
C PHE A 265 -3.99 12.79 30.36
N SER A 266 -3.80 11.60 30.94
CA SER A 266 -2.87 10.61 30.42
C SER A 266 -3.37 9.99 29.11
N ILE A 267 -2.50 9.85 28.11
CA ILE A 267 -2.82 9.30 26.78
C ILE A 267 -3.35 7.86 26.85
N SER A 268 -2.97 7.11 27.89
CA SER A 268 -3.42 5.73 28.11
C SER A 268 -4.87 5.61 28.62
N VAL A 269 -5.48 6.68 29.11
CA VAL A 269 -6.80 6.70 29.77
C VAL A 269 -7.78 7.67 29.08
N ILE A 270 -7.46 8.14 27.89
CA ILE A 270 -8.22 9.21 27.22
C ILE A 270 -9.64 8.77 26.91
N SER A 271 -10.63 9.48 27.49
CA SER A 271 -11.99 9.44 27.00
C SER A 271 -12.02 9.94 25.54
N ARG A 272 -12.94 9.39 24.77
CA ARG A 272 -13.07 9.67 23.35
C ARG A 272 -13.34 11.14 23.05
N GLU A 273 -14.08 11.81 23.94
CA GLU A 273 -14.52 13.19 23.78
C GLU A 273 -13.42 14.18 24.14
N ASP A 274 -12.68 13.95 25.23
CA ASP A 274 -11.58 14.81 25.66
C ASP A 274 -10.45 14.87 24.63
N LEU A 275 -10.09 13.69 24.07
CA LEU A 275 -9.09 13.62 22.99
C LEU A 275 -9.55 14.38 21.76
N LEU A 276 -10.82 14.25 21.40
CA LEU A 276 -11.39 14.94 20.24
C LEU A 276 -11.33 16.46 20.44
N GLN A 277 -11.73 16.95 21.59
CA GLN A 277 -11.71 18.36 21.93
C GLN A 277 -10.29 18.93 21.93
N TYR A 278 -9.34 18.19 22.51
CA TYR A 278 -7.93 18.54 22.48
C TYR A 278 -7.39 18.64 21.03
N LEU A 279 -7.69 17.65 20.19
CA LEU A 279 -7.23 17.62 18.79
C LEU A 279 -7.88 18.72 17.92
N LEU A 280 -9.08 19.20 18.24
CA LEU A 280 -9.72 20.31 17.55
C LEU A 280 -9.06 21.65 17.83
N ASN A 281 -8.51 21.82 19.02
CA ASN A 281 -7.93 23.09 19.50
C ASN A 281 -6.45 23.24 19.13
N ILE A 282 -5.77 22.18 18.73
CA ILE A 282 -4.35 22.22 18.35
C ILE A 282 -4.20 22.25 16.83
N GLU A 283 -3.36 23.14 16.33
CA GLU A 283 -2.92 23.17 14.93
C GLU A 283 -1.47 22.67 14.80
N PHE A 284 -1.27 21.56 14.10
CA PHE A 284 0.05 21.04 13.73
C PHE A 284 0.22 20.93 12.23
#